data_f62e285a3621fbedbead9fdee2140980
#
_entry.id   f62e285a3621fbedbead9fdee2140980
#
_cell.length_a   1.000
_cell.length_b   1.000
_cell.length_c   1.000
_cell.angle_alpha   90.00
_cell.angle_beta   90.00
_cell.angle_gamma   90.00
#
_symmetry.space_group_name_H-M   'P 1'
#
loop_
_entity.id
_entity.type
_entity.pdbx_description
1 polymer ?
#
loop_
_entity_poly.entity_id
_entity_poly.type
_entity_poly.pdbx_seq_one_letter_code
_entity_poly.pdbx_strand_id
1 'polypeptide(L)'
;MIYLNVWLTVKDPQQVDSLRQLMASAAELSRTEPGCVRFEVYQSRNDPKRFLLHERWESQAALDQHRKAKAYTTIYQPQIMPNVDRDGHPCDLVSG
;
A
#
# COMPACT_ATOMS: atom_id res chain seq x y z
N MET A 1 16.25 4.76 -6.13
CA MET A 1 14.98 4.02 -6.28
C MET A 1 14.67 3.31 -4.97
N ILE A 2 13.47 3.49 -4.46
CA ILE A 2 12.99 2.84 -3.23
C ILE A 2 11.99 1.76 -3.62
N TYR A 3 12.20 0.54 -3.14
CA TYR A 3 11.31 -0.59 -3.30
C TYR A 3 10.68 -0.92 -1.96
N LEU A 4 9.36 -0.94 -1.89
CA LEU A 4 8.64 -1.20 -0.65
C LEU A 4 7.55 -2.24 -0.91
N ASN A 5 7.60 -3.33 -0.17
CA ASN A 5 6.58 -4.37 -0.20
C ASN A 5 5.92 -4.44 1.18
N VAL A 6 4.61 -4.27 1.21
CA VAL A 6 3.86 -4.21 2.46
C VAL A 6 2.75 -5.24 2.41
N TRP A 7 2.83 -6.21 3.31
CA TRP A 7 1.73 -7.14 3.54
C TRP A 7 0.76 -6.54 4.54
N LEU A 8 -0.53 -6.61 4.21
CA LEU A 8 -1.63 -6.21 5.07
C LEU A 8 -2.55 -7.40 5.25
N THR A 9 -2.80 -7.77 6.51
CA THR A 9 -3.75 -8.83 6.83
C THR A 9 -4.96 -8.21 7.52
N VAL A 10 -6.13 -8.35 6.90
CA VAL A 10 -7.38 -7.78 7.43
C VAL A 10 -7.77 -8.52 8.71
N LYS A 11 -8.06 -7.77 9.76
CA LYS A 11 -8.41 -8.34 11.08
C LYS A 11 -9.79 -8.96 11.09
N ASP A 12 -10.79 -8.29 10.49
CA ASP A 12 -12.17 -8.75 10.45
C ASP A 12 -12.53 -9.22 9.03
N PRO A 13 -12.80 -10.52 8.83
CA PRO A 13 -13.15 -11.04 7.51
C PRO A 13 -14.33 -10.33 6.83
N GLN A 14 -15.23 -9.75 7.60
CA GLN A 14 -16.39 -9.02 7.07
C GLN A 14 -16.00 -7.69 6.44
N GLN A 15 -14.80 -7.19 6.73
CA GLN A 15 -14.30 -5.92 6.19
C GLN A 15 -13.43 -6.09 4.93
N VAL A 16 -13.21 -7.31 4.46
CA VAL A 16 -12.31 -7.57 3.33
C VAL A 16 -12.73 -6.77 2.09
N ASP A 17 -14.00 -6.80 1.71
CA ASP A 17 -14.45 -6.12 0.50
C ASP A 17 -14.34 -4.59 0.62
N SER A 18 -14.73 -4.01 1.75
CA SER A 18 -14.64 -2.57 1.97
C SER A 18 -13.19 -2.09 2.01
N LEU A 19 -12.30 -2.83 2.66
CA LEU A 19 -10.87 -2.50 2.71
C LEU A 19 -10.20 -2.68 1.36
N ARG A 20 -10.60 -3.68 0.59
CA ARG A 20 -10.12 -3.86 -0.79
C ARG A 20 -10.41 -2.64 -1.64
N GLN A 21 -11.62 -2.09 -1.55
CA GLN A 21 -11.99 -0.87 -2.27
C GLN A 21 -11.19 0.35 -1.82
N LEU A 22 -10.99 0.49 -0.51
CA LEU A 22 -10.16 1.57 0.03
C LEU A 22 -8.70 1.46 -0.43
N MET A 23 -8.14 0.26 -0.45
CA MET A 23 -6.79 0.02 -0.95
C MET A 23 -6.67 0.37 -2.43
N ALA A 24 -7.66 0.01 -3.25
CA ALA A 24 -7.70 0.35 -4.67
C ALA A 24 -7.74 1.87 -4.87
N SER A 25 -8.56 2.57 -4.11
CA SER A 25 -8.67 4.03 -4.17
C SER A 25 -7.37 4.71 -3.75
N ALA A 26 -6.75 4.24 -2.67
CA ALA A 26 -5.47 4.77 -2.21
C ALA A 26 -4.37 4.54 -3.27
N ALA A 27 -4.36 3.39 -3.92
CA ALA A 27 -3.40 3.08 -4.98
C ALA A 27 -3.58 3.99 -6.19
N GLU A 28 -4.81 4.24 -6.60
CA GLU A 28 -5.10 5.14 -7.73
C GLU A 28 -4.60 6.57 -7.46
N LEU A 29 -4.85 7.10 -6.27
CA LEU A 29 -4.34 8.41 -5.87
C LEU A 29 -2.81 8.41 -5.80
N SER A 30 -2.22 7.38 -5.22
CA SER A 30 -0.76 7.28 -5.06
C SER A 30 -0.04 7.30 -6.41
N ARG A 31 -0.62 6.67 -7.43
CA ARG A 31 -0.03 6.65 -8.77
C ARG A 31 0.02 8.04 -9.44
N THR A 32 -0.77 9.00 -8.97
CA THR A 32 -0.73 10.38 -9.47
C THR A 32 0.32 11.24 -8.79
N GLU A 33 0.94 10.76 -7.73
CA GLU A 33 1.89 11.53 -6.93
C GLU A 33 3.26 11.61 -7.62
N PRO A 34 3.96 12.75 -7.51
CA PRO A 34 5.30 12.88 -8.07
C PRO A 34 6.26 11.84 -7.50
N GLY A 35 7.01 11.19 -8.37
CA GLY A 35 7.99 10.18 -7.97
C GLY A 35 7.42 8.79 -7.72
N CYS A 36 6.13 8.59 -7.86
CA CYS A 36 5.54 7.25 -7.81
C CYS A 36 5.80 6.53 -9.14
N VAL A 37 6.68 5.53 -9.10
CA VAL A 37 7.01 4.72 -10.28
C VAL A 37 6.03 3.57 -10.43
N ARG A 38 5.64 2.96 -9.30
CA ARG A 38 4.69 1.84 -9.27
C ARG A 38 3.95 1.84 -7.94
N PHE A 39 2.66 1.55 -7.99
CA PHE A 39 1.86 1.30 -6.81
C PHE A 39 0.77 0.31 -7.19
N GLU A 40 0.94 -0.94 -6.80
CA GLU A 40 0.03 -2.04 -7.12
C GLU A 40 -0.47 -2.68 -5.84
N VAL A 41 -1.72 -3.13 -5.88
CA VAL A 41 -2.34 -3.87 -4.78
C VAL A 41 -2.72 -5.24 -5.29
N TYR A 42 -2.25 -6.27 -4.60
CA TYR A 42 -2.57 -7.67 -4.90
C TYR A 42 -3.35 -8.28 -3.72
N GLN A 43 -4.30 -9.12 -4.03
CA GLN A 43 -4.98 -9.94 -3.03
C GLN A 43 -4.54 -11.39 -3.18
N SER A 44 -4.16 -12.03 -2.07
CA SER A 44 -3.79 -13.44 -2.08
C SER A 44 -4.99 -14.31 -2.42
N ARG A 45 -4.81 -15.28 -3.32
CA ARG A 45 -5.83 -16.28 -3.62
C ARG A 45 -5.93 -17.34 -2.53
N ASN A 46 -4.83 -17.60 -1.84
CA ASN A 46 -4.79 -18.62 -0.78
C ASN A 46 -5.41 -18.13 0.53
N ASP A 47 -5.28 -16.82 0.80
CA ASP A 47 -5.86 -16.19 1.98
C ASP A 47 -6.43 -14.82 1.59
N PRO A 48 -7.73 -14.73 1.33
CA PRO A 48 -8.36 -13.48 0.88
C PRO A 48 -8.24 -12.30 1.83
N LYS A 49 -7.86 -12.54 3.09
CA LYS A 49 -7.60 -11.46 4.06
C LYS A 49 -6.24 -10.79 3.85
N ARG A 50 -5.37 -11.38 3.03
CA ARG A 50 -4.01 -10.87 2.82
C ARG A 50 -3.91 -10.10 1.51
N PHE A 51 -3.34 -8.90 1.63
CA PHE A 51 -3.06 -8.01 0.51
C PHE A 51 -1.59 -7.64 0.50
N LEU A 52 -1.05 -7.45 -0.70
CA LEU A 52 0.30 -6.95 -0.89
C LEU A 52 0.22 -5.59 -1.57
N LEU A 53 0.84 -4.57 -0.95
CA LEU A 53 1.12 -3.30 -1.60
C LEU A 53 2.54 -3.39 -2.16
N HIS A 54 2.67 -3.30 -3.46
CA HIS A 54 3.94 -3.32 -4.15
C HIS A 54 4.23 -1.91 -4.68
N GLU A 55 5.20 -1.24 -4.04
CA GLU A 55 5.46 0.18 -4.26
C GLU A 55 6.89 0.39 -4.75
N ARG A 56 7.02 1.35 -5.67
CA ARG A 56 8.33 1.79 -6.14
C ARG A 56 8.31 3.32 -6.24
N TRP A 57 9.28 3.95 -5.60
CA TRP A 57 9.41 5.40 -5.53
C TRP A 57 10.76 5.83 -6.07
N GLU A 58 10.82 6.96 -6.77
CA GLU A 58 12.06 7.46 -7.36
C GLU A 58 13.13 7.76 -6.32
N SER A 59 12.72 8.19 -5.11
CA SER A 59 13.63 8.61 -4.06
C SER A 59 12.97 8.52 -2.69
N GLN A 60 13.78 8.60 -1.64
CA GLN A 60 13.25 8.71 -0.28
C GLN A 60 12.41 9.98 -0.11
N ALA A 61 12.80 11.08 -0.75
CA ALA A 61 12.03 12.32 -0.69
C ALA A 61 10.62 12.14 -1.27
N ALA A 62 10.48 11.40 -2.39
CA ALA A 62 9.18 11.10 -2.97
C ALA A 62 8.32 10.25 -2.03
N LEU A 63 8.90 9.24 -1.39
CA LEU A 63 8.20 8.42 -0.41
C LEU A 63 7.78 9.26 0.81
N ASP A 64 8.65 10.15 1.29
CA ASP A 64 8.33 11.04 2.40
C ASP A 64 7.16 11.97 2.07
N GLN A 65 7.11 12.50 0.85
CA GLN A 65 5.98 13.31 0.38
C GLN A 65 4.69 12.48 0.26
N HIS A 66 4.78 11.23 -0.20
CA HIS A 66 3.64 10.32 -0.24
C HIS A 66 2.98 10.19 1.14
N ARG A 67 3.78 10.07 2.19
CA ARG A 67 3.27 9.92 3.57
C ARG A 67 2.57 11.17 4.10
N LYS A 68 2.68 12.30 3.41
CA LYS A 68 1.98 13.56 3.72
C LYS A 68 0.82 13.84 2.76
N ALA A 69 0.68 13.03 1.71
CA ALA A 69 -0.32 13.23 0.67
C ALA A 69 -1.68 12.62 1.06
N LYS A 70 -2.72 12.95 0.29
CA LYS A 70 -4.11 12.59 0.61
C LYS A 70 -4.35 11.09 0.67
N ALA A 71 -3.73 10.31 -0.22
CA ALA A 71 -3.90 8.85 -0.20
C ALA A 71 -3.51 8.28 1.16
N TYR A 72 -2.41 8.74 1.73
CA TYR A 72 -1.92 8.27 3.01
C TYR A 72 -2.70 8.85 4.18
N THR A 73 -2.89 10.17 4.20
CA THR A 73 -3.43 10.88 5.37
C THR A 73 -4.95 10.78 5.50
N THR A 74 -5.68 10.57 4.40
CA THR A 74 -7.15 10.51 4.43
C THR A 74 -7.72 9.12 4.22
N ILE A 75 -6.97 8.20 3.59
CA ILE A 75 -7.44 6.83 3.31
C ILE A 75 -6.64 5.81 4.10
N TYR A 76 -5.33 5.72 3.86
CA TYR A 76 -4.50 4.64 4.40
C TYR A 76 -4.41 4.70 5.92
N GLN A 77 -3.96 5.82 6.46
CA GLN A 77 -3.71 5.95 7.88
C GLN A 77 -4.99 5.86 8.73
N PRO A 78 -6.08 6.63 8.41
CA PRO A 78 -7.28 6.59 9.25
C PRO A 78 -8.23 5.42 8.97
N GLN A 79 -8.25 4.87 7.75
CA GLN A 79 -9.28 3.93 7.35
C GLN A 79 -8.75 2.51 7.08
N ILE A 80 -7.49 2.34 6.75
CA ILE A 80 -6.91 1.03 6.47
C ILE A 80 -6.08 0.53 7.65
N MET A 81 -5.11 1.30 8.12
CA MET A 81 -4.18 0.86 9.17
C MET A 81 -4.84 0.33 10.43
N PRO A 82 -5.91 0.95 10.97
CA PRO A 82 -6.54 0.44 12.19
C PRO A 82 -7.19 -0.95 12.04
N ASN A 83 -7.45 -1.37 10.81
CA ASN A 83 -8.21 -2.57 10.50
C ASN A 83 -7.36 -3.72 9.95
N VAL A 84 -6.04 -3.55 9.93
CA VAL A 84 -5.11 -4.54 9.38
C VAL A 84 -3.91 -4.74 10.30
N ASP A 85 -3.29 -5.91 10.18
CA ASP A 85 -1.93 -6.13 10.68
C ASP A 85 -0.97 -5.85 9.53
N ARG A 86 -0.01 -4.95 9.77
CA ARG A 86 0.91 -4.49 8.74
C ARG A 86 2.28 -5.11 8.91
N ASP A 87 2.83 -5.62 7.80
CA ASP A 87 4.18 -6.15 7.73
C ASP A 87 4.88 -5.50 6.52
N GLY A 88 5.59 -4.40 6.78
CA GLY A 88 6.22 -3.59 5.75
C GLY A 88 7.71 -3.87 5.62
N HIS A 89 8.17 -4.07 4.38
CA HIS A 89 9.56 -4.38 4.07
C HIS A 89 10.12 -3.43 3.00
N PRO A 90 11.01 -2.50 3.38
CA PRO A 90 11.89 -1.88 2.40
C PRO A 90 12.79 -2.97 1.83
N CYS A 91 12.91 -3.02 0.50
CA CYS A 91 13.61 -4.09 -0.17
C CYS A 91 14.72 -3.56 -1.08
N ASP A 92 15.74 -4.39 -1.29
CA ASP A 92 16.71 -4.20 -2.35
C ASP A 92 16.31 -5.09 -3.52
N LEU A 93 16.34 -4.52 -4.74
CA LEU A 93 16.11 -5.32 -5.94
C LEU A 93 17.31 -6.23 -6.17
N VAL A 94 17.10 -7.55 -6.04
CA VAL A 94 18.17 -8.53 -6.27
C VAL A 94 18.33 -8.80 -7.76
N SER A 95 17.24 -8.91 -8.49
CA SER A 95 17.23 -9.13 -9.94
C SER A 95 15.88 -8.70 -10.50
N GLY A 96 15.94 -8.08 -11.64
CA GLY A 96 14.71 -7.67 -12.35
C GLY A 96 14.72 -6.31 -13.00
#